data_bdbdd4c71120122cf9b2e6fae1800221
#
_entry.id   bdbdd4c71120122cf9b2e6fae1800221
#
_cell.length_a   1.000
_cell.length_b   1.000
_cell.length_c   1.000
_cell.angle_alpha   90.00
_cell.angle_beta   90.00
_cell.angle_gamma   90.00
#
_symmetry.space_group_name_H-M   'P 1'
#
loop_
_entity.id
_entity.type
_entity.pdbx_description
1 polymer ?
#
loop_
_entity_poly.entity_id
_entity_poly.type
_entity_poly.pdbx_seq_one_letter_code
_entity_poly.pdbx_strand_id
1 'polypeptide(L)'
;MTALAGLLAFSQAARIRAQQAGDSGSLELVDPDVFRACGDPRNMPFSNEKGEGFENKLAELLAAKLGKKLSYAYFPQATGFVRMTLGFFRCDVIMGFPQGDDQAQLTIPYYRTTYALIVKQGSGLEDVATIADPRLKDKRIGVVARTPPSTVMAMNGLLAHAKSYPLFVDTRADSSAQAMLDDLASGEIDCGILWGPMAGYYAARANPPLVMVPLVKETAAAPMTFRIGMAVRPSDQEWKRTLNRLIKENQAEINKLLISYNIPILDESNAPITAETLSKEP
;
A
#
# COMPACT_ATOMS: atom_id res chain seq x y z
N MET A 1 -27.75 66.89 28.15
CA MET A 1 -26.99 65.72 28.50
C MET A 1 -27.53 64.53 27.73
N THR A 2 -27.14 64.35 26.49
CA THR A 2 -27.50 63.15 25.65
C THR A 2 -26.60 63.14 24.42
N ALA A 3 -25.36 62.67 24.53
CA ALA A 3 -24.49 62.34 23.41
C ALA A 3 -23.21 61.60 23.83
N LEU A 4 -23.36 60.41 24.45
CA LEU A 4 -22.17 59.58 24.70
C LEU A 4 -22.46 58.03 24.65
N ALA A 5 -23.57 57.57 24.11
CA ALA A 5 -23.91 56.16 24.09
C ALA A 5 -23.74 55.48 22.71
N GLY A 6 -23.30 56.21 21.67
CA GLY A 6 -23.24 55.71 20.28
C GLY A 6 -21.92 55.14 19.80
N LEU A 7 -20.80 55.28 20.55
CA LEU A 7 -19.46 54.92 20.07
C LEU A 7 -18.93 53.54 20.48
N LEU A 8 -19.57 52.87 21.41
CA LEU A 8 -19.12 51.58 21.91
C LEU A 8 -19.71 50.37 21.17
N ALA A 9 -20.80 50.54 20.43
CA ALA A 9 -21.44 49.44 19.67
C ALA A 9 -20.74 49.12 18.34
N PHE A 10 -20.04 50.05 17.73
CA PHE A 10 -19.34 49.85 16.43
C PHE A 10 -18.00 49.08 16.57
N SER A 11 -17.39 49.07 17.74
CA SER A 11 -16.10 48.39 17.92
C SER A 11 -16.21 46.87 18.15
N GLN A 12 -17.36 46.39 18.62
CA GLN A 12 -17.54 44.91 18.81
C GLN A 12 -17.96 44.21 17.51
N ALA A 13 -18.73 44.83 16.64
CA ALA A 13 -19.11 44.25 15.35
C ALA A 13 -17.90 44.13 14.37
N ALA A 14 -16.92 45.04 14.47
CA ALA A 14 -15.69 44.97 13.68
C ALA A 14 -14.73 43.85 14.16
N ARG A 15 -14.72 43.54 15.46
CA ARG A 15 -13.90 42.43 16.00
C ARG A 15 -14.46 41.04 15.67
N ILE A 16 -15.78 40.89 15.58
CA ILE A 16 -16.40 39.60 15.20
C ILE A 16 -16.16 39.31 13.70
N ARG A 17 -16.14 40.31 12.83
CA ARG A 17 -15.80 40.13 11.42
C ARG A 17 -14.31 39.85 11.16
N ALA A 18 -13.40 40.35 12.00
CA ALA A 18 -11.98 40.10 11.86
C ALA A 18 -11.56 38.68 12.31
N GLN A 19 -12.34 38.02 13.15
CA GLN A 19 -12.09 36.64 13.56
C GLN A 19 -12.60 35.59 12.56
N GLN A 20 -13.49 35.94 11.64
CA GLN A 20 -13.98 35.06 10.56
C GLN A 20 -13.14 35.15 9.28
N ALA A 21 -12.19 36.06 9.16
CA ALA A 21 -11.33 36.21 7.98
C ALA A 21 -10.00 35.44 8.09
N GLY A 22 -9.82 34.60 9.11
CA GLY A 22 -8.57 33.86 9.37
C GLY A 22 -8.57 32.40 8.98
N ASP A 23 -9.69 31.84 8.54
CA ASP A 23 -9.78 30.44 8.14
C ASP A 23 -10.12 30.33 6.64
N SER A 24 -9.18 30.75 5.80
CA SER A 24 -9.17 30.35 4.39
C SER A 24 -8.58 28.95 4.26
N GLY A 25 -9.02 28.03 5.09
CA GLY A 25 -8.83 26.61 4.89
C GLY A 25 -9.47 26.24 3.57
N SER A 26 -8.71 25.69 2.63
CA SER A 26 -9.28 25.13 1.42
C SER A 26 -10.43 24.21 1.83
N LEU A 27 -11.63 24.41 1.26
CA LEU A 27 -12.79 23.61 1.57
C LEU A 27 -12.46 22.13 1.23
N GLU A 28 -12.28 21.31 2.25
CA GLU A 28 -12.09 19.87 2.06
C GLU A 28 -13.44 19.24 1.70
N LEU A 29 -13.44 18.41 0.66
CA LEU A 29 -14.65 17.71 0.21
C LEU A 29 -14.71 16.27 0.73
N VAL A 30 -14.08 16.04 1.90
CA VAL A 30 -14.14 14.79 2.63
C VAL A 30 -15.51 14.63 3.29
N ASP A 31 -16.11 13.45 3.15
CA ASP A 31 -17.41 13.18 3.74
C ASP A 31 -17.32 13.17 5.30
N PRO A 32 -18.12 13.98 6.01
CA PRO A 32 -18.05 14.07 7.45
C PRO A 32 -18.53 12.80 8.18
N ASP A 33 -19.44 12.02 7.58
CA ASP A 33 -20.11 10.89 8.21
C ASP A 33 -19.66 9.53 7.68
N VAL A 34 -19.03 9.53 6.51
CA VAL A 34 -18.65 8.31 5.79
C VAL A 34 -17.15 8.26 5.55
N PHE A 35 -16.51 7.16 5.89
CA PHE A 35 -15.15 6.83 5.48
C PHE A 35 -15.22 6.24 4.06
N ARG A 36 -14.90 7.04 3.05
CA ARG A 36 -14.96 6.64 1.64
C ARG A 36 -13.61 6.16 1.17
N ALA A 37 -13.40 4.83 1.12
CA ALA A 37 -12.16 4.23 0.65
C ALA A 37 -12.20 3.95 -0.86
N CYS A 38 -11.08 4.21 -1.53
CA CYS A 38 -10.85 3.77 -2.90
C CYS A 38 -10.27 2.34 -2.86
N GLY A 39 -10.83 1.42 -3.62
CA GLY A 39 -10.39 0.03 -3.66
C GLY A 39 -10.40 -0.56 -5.06
N ASP A 40 -9.71 -1.67 -5.20
CA ASP A 40 -9.82 -2.51 -6.38
C ASP A 40 -10.85 -3.60 -6.13
N PRO A 41 -11.74 -3.90 -7.09
CA PRO A 41 -12.80 -4.89 -6.90
C PRO A 41 -12.28 -6.33 -6.79
N ARG A 42 -11.05 -6.62 -7.24
CA ARG A 42 -10.52 -8.00 -7.32
C ARG A 42 -8.99 -8.06 -7.28
N ASN A 43 -8.35 -7.35 -6.37
CA ASN A 43 -6.88 -7.32 -6.23
C ASN A 43 -6.42 -7.83 -4.86
N MET A 44 -6.53 -9.15 -4.64
CA MET A 44 -6.03 -9.75 -3.41
C MET A 44 -4.49 -9.74 -3.38
N PRO A 45 -3.88 -9.53 -2.23
CA PRO A 45 -4.45 -9.42 -0.87
C PRO A 45 -4.93 -8.02 -0.46
N PHE A 46 -4.89 -7.03 -1.35
CA PHE A 46 -5.18 -5.63 -1.03
C PHE A 46 -6.67 -5.41 -0.77
N SER A 47 -7.50 -5.50 -1.80
CA SER A 47 -8.94 -5.30 -1.69
C SER A 47 -9.73 -6.16 -2.68
N ASN A 48 -11.00 -6.41 -2.31
CA ASN A 48 -12.01 -6.94 -3.19
C ASN A 48 -13.40 -6.44 -2.76
N GLU A 49 -14.41 -6.68 -3.60
CA GLU A 49 -15.81 -6.28 -3.31
C GLU A 49 -16.43 -7.03 -2.12
N LYS A 50 -15.85 -8.17 -1.73
CA LYS A 50 -16.30 -8.95 -0.56
C LYS A 50 -15.74 -8.43 0.77
N GLY A 51 -14.83 -7.45 0.73
CA GLY A 51 -14.20 -6.92 1.93
C GLY A 51 -13.14 -7.85 2.56
N GLU A 52 -12.54 -8.73 1.77
CA GLU A 52 -11.62 -9.78 2.28
C GLU A 52 -10.14 -9.37 2.26
N GLY A 53 -9.77 -8.28 1.58
CA GLY A 53 -8.39 -7.81 1.52
C GLY A 53 -7.93 -7.09 2.79
N PHE A 54 -6.61 -7.02 3.02
CA PHE A 54 -6.09 -6.34 4.21
C PHE A 54 -6.37 -4.83 4.19
N GLU A 55 -6.42 -4.19 3.03
CA GLU A 55 -6.81 -2.78 2.90
C GLU A 55 -8.29 -2.57 3.21
N ASN A 56 -9.16 -3.55 2.88
CA ASN A 56 -10.54 -3.53 3.34
C ASN A 56 -10.59 -3.59 4.87
N LYS A 57 -9.84 -4.51 5.50
CA LYS A 57 -9.82 -4.66 6.96
C LYS A 57 -9.22 -3.45 7.66
N LEU A 58 -8.21 -2.82 7.05
CA LEU A 58 -7.65 -1.57 7.55
C LEU A 58 -8.67 -0.43 7.46
N ALA A 59 -9.42 -0.31 6.36
CA ALA A 59 -10.47 0.68 6.22
C ALA A 59 -11.61 0.46 7.23
N GLU A 60 -12.01 -0.79 7.49
CA GLU A 60 -12.96 -1.17 8.54
C GLU A 60 -12.47 -0.71 9.93
N LEU A 61 -11.20 -1.00 10.26
CA LEU A 61 -10.58 -0.58 11.52
C LEU A 61 -10.63 0.93 11.70
N LEU A 62 -10.16 1.70 10.69
CA LEU A 62 -10.06 3.16 10.80
C LEU A 62 -11.44 3.83 10.80
N ALA A 63 -12.40 3.33 10.02
CA ALA A 63 -13.77 3.81 10.02
C ALA A 63 -14.41 3.61 11.41
N ALA A 64 -14.21 2.44 12.02
CA ALA A 64 -14.70 2.15 13.37
C ALA A 64 -14.06 3.08 14.43
N LYS A 65 -12.75 3.33 14.37
CA LYS A 65 -12.04 4.27 15.27
C LYS A 65 -12.57 5.72 15.15
N LEU A 66 -13.11 6.10 14.00
CA LEU A 66 -13.72 7.41 13.75
C LEU A 66 -15.23 7.44 14.01
N GLY A 67 -15.87 6.30 14.28
CA GLY A 67 -17.33 6.20 14.38
C GLY A 67 -18.06 6.48 13.07
N LYS A 68 -17.38 6.34 11.91
CA LYS A 68 -17.93 6.60 10.59
C LYS A 68 -18.45 5.32 9.92
N LYS A 69 -19.45 5.48 9.06
CA LYS A 69 -19.84 4.41 8.12
C LYS A 69 -18.74 4.21 7.10
N LEU A 70 -18.55 2.97 6.62
CA LEU A 70 -17.59 2.66 5.57
C LEU A 70 -18.30 2.52 4.22
N SER A 71 -17.70 3.10 3.18
CA SER A 71 -18.11 2.87 1.80
C SER A 71 -16.90 2.77 0.88
N TYR A 72 -17.08 2.16 -0.30
CA TYR A 72 -16.01 1.97 -1.28
C TYR A 72 -16.37 2.56 -2.63
N ALA A 73 -15.36 3.14 -3.29
CA ALA A 73 -15.39 3.37 -4.72
C ALA A 73 -14.40 2.40 -5.38
N TYR A 74 -14.94 1.37 -6.03
CA TYR A 74 -14.13 0.36 -6.71
C TYR A 74 -13.78 0.76 -8.13
N PHE A 75 -12.52 0.59 -8.47
CA PHE A 75 -11.99 0.71 -9.83
C PHE A 75 -10.74 -0.19 -9.95
N PRO A 76 -10.46 -0.85 -11.09
CA PRO A 76 -9.24 -1.64 -11.27
C PRO A 76 -7.99 -0.81 -11.02
N GLN A 77 -7.07 -1.33 -10.21
CA GLN A 77 -5.81 -0.67 -9.85
C GLN A 77 -4.80 -0.74 -11.01
N ALA A 78 -5.16 -0.06 -12.10
CA ALA A 78 -4.43 0.05 -13.34
C ALA A 78 -4.27 1.54 -13.70
N THR A 79 -3.86 1.82 -14.95
CA THR A 79 -3.70 3.19 -15.44
C THR A 79 -4.97 4.03 -15.21
N GLY A 80 -4.81 5.14 -14.52
CA GLY A 80 -5.91 6.08 -14.23
C GLY A 80 -6.65 5.82 -12.92
N PHE A 81 -6.27 4.83 -12.11
CA PHE A 81 -6.93 4.53 -10.83
C PHE A 81 -7.09 5.77 -9.94
N VAL A 82 -6.00 6.49 -9.65
CA VAL A 82 -6.04 7.71 -8.81
C VAL A 82 -7.02 8.73 -9.36
N ARG A 83 -6.95 9.01 -10.66
CA ARG A 83 -7.81 10.00 -11.31
C ARG A 83 -9.28 9.59 -11.27
N MET A 84 -9.58 8.31 -11.58
CA MET A 84 -10.95 7.81 -11.70
C MET A 84 -11.63 7.56 -10.35
N THR A 85 -10.87 7.56 -9.26
CA THR A 85 -11.37 7.35 -7.90
C THR A 85 -11.22 8.63 -7.06
N LEU A 86 -10.03 8.87 -6.52
CA LEU A 86 -9.72 10.00 -5.64
C LEU A 86 -9.90 11.35 -6.36
N GLY A 87 -9.39 11.47 -7.60
CA GLY A 87 -9.45 12.68 -8.41
C GLY A 87 -10.87 13.10 -8.80
N PHE A 88 -11.77 12.13 -9.03
CA PHE A 88 -13.20 12.40 -9.28
C PHE A 88 -14.05 12.42 -8.00
N PHE A 89 -13.46 12.57 -6.82
CA PHE A 89 -14.15 12.67 -5.53
C PHE A 89 -15.09 11.50 -5.22
N ARG A 90 -14.84 10.32 -5.79
CA ARG A 90 -15.64 9.11 -5.56
C ARG A 90 -15.31 8.46 -4.22
N CYS A 91 -14.12 8.74 -3.70
CA CYS A 91 -13.59 8.31 -2.41
C CYS A 91 -12.67 9.40 -1.84
N ASP A 92 -12.23 9.24 -0.59
CA ASP A 92 -11.42 10.24 0.12
C ASP A 92 -10.05 9.73 0.51
N VAL A 93 -9.80 8.44 0.37
CA VAL A 93 -8.51 7.82 0.70
C VAL A 93 -8.24 6.57 -0.13
N ILE A 94 -7.03 6.47 -0.68
CA ILE A 94 -6.45 5.23 -1.20
C ILE A 94 -5.66 4.61 -0.05
N MET A 95 -5.94 3.36 0.29
CA MET A 95 -5.42 2.73 1.50
C MET A 95 -3.93 2.38 1.42
N GLY A 96 -3.43 2.00 0.25
CA GLY A 96 -2.01 1.66 0.03
C GLY A 96 -1.42 2.42 -1.16
N PHE A 97 -0.38 3.24 -0.88
CA PHE A 97 0.30 4.02 -1.90
C PHE A 97 1.80 4.15 -1.58
N PRO A 98 2.70 3.90 -2.53
CA PRO A 98 4.14 3.98 -2.29
C PRO A 98 4.59 5.43 -2.09
N GLN A 99 5.51 5.66 -1.14
CA GLN A 99 6.14 6.96 -0.94
C GLN A 99 7.01 7.33 -2.15
N GLY A 100 6.98 8.62 -2.51
CA GLY A 100 7.75 9.15 -3.64
C GLY A 100 6.98 9.27 -4.95
N ASP A 101 5.70 8.86 -4.99
CA ASP A 101 4.80 9.14 -6.11
C ASP A 101 4.10 10.49 -5.86
N ASP A 102 4.01 11.33 -6.89
CA ASP A 102 3.50 12.71 -6.82
C ASP A 102 2.03 12.87 -7.26
N GLN A 103 1.37 11.78 -7.63
CA GLN A 103 -0.03 11.80 -8.08
C GLN A 103 -1.02 12.17 -6.96
N ALA A 104 -0.62 12.06 -5.70
CA ALA A 104 -1.46 12.38 -4.54
C ALA A 104 -0.62 12.84 -3.34
N GLN A 105 -1.27 13.43 -2.34
CA GLN A 105 -0.64 13.70 -1.04
C GLN A 105 -0.61 12.45 -0.20
N LEU A 106 0.54 12.17 0.42
CA LEU A 106 0.74 10.95 1.19
C LEU A 106 0.71 11.21 2.70
N THR A 107 0.15 10.28 3.43
CA THR A 107 0.28 10.20 4.90
C THR A 107 1.70 9.78 5.29
N ILE A 108 1.99 9.75 6.59
CA ILE A 108 3.13 8.96 7.07
C ILE A 108 2.95 7.50 6.64
N PRO A 109 4.05 6.76 6.37
CA PRO A 109 3.95 5.34 6.05
C PRO A 109 3.44 4.55 7.26
N TYR A 110 2.62 3.54 7.02
CA TYR A 110 2.15 2.61 8.05
C TYR A 110 2.78 1.23 7.94
N TYR A 111 3.48 0.93 6.84
CA TYR A 111 4.37 -0.22 6.75
C TYR A 111 5.47 0.00 5.71
N ARG A 112 6.48 -0.84 5.82
CA ARG A 112 7.57 -0.96 4.87
C ARG A 112 7.68 -2.40 4.43
N THR A 113 7.90 -2.62 3.14
CA THR A 113 7.96 -3.95 2.55
C THR A 113 8.91 -3.98 1.35
N THR A 114 9.19 -5.17 0.84
CA THR A 114 10.12 -5.37 -0.28
C THR A 114 9.54 -6.35 -1.29
N TYR A 115 10.14 -6.45 -2.47
CA TYR A 115 9.91 -7.58 -3.36
C TYR A 115 10.43 -8.87 -2.74
N ALA A 116 9.84 -10.00 -3.13
CA ALA A 116 10.23 -11.30 -2.61
C ALA A 116 10.31 -12.35 -3.72
N LEU A 117 11.27 -13.26 -3.58
CA LEU A 117 11.34 -14.47 -4.37
C LEU A 117 10.33 -15.48 -3.84
N ILE A 118 9.61 -16.17 -4.71
CA ILE A 118 8.75 -17.31 -4.40
C ILE A 118 9.31 -18.56 -5.05
N VAL A 119 9.44 -19.62 -4.26
CA VAL A 119 10.05 -20.88 -4.68
C VAL A 119 9.30 -22.08 -4.12
N LYS A 120 9.44 -23.24 -4.76
CA LYS A 120 8.99 -24.51 -4.17
C LYS A 120 9.90 -24.89 -3.01
N GLN A 121 9.34 -25.48 -1.98
CA GLN A 121 10.13 -26.05 -0.89
C GLN A 121 11.05 -27.18 -1.41
N GLY A 122 12.30 -27.18 -0.99
CA GLY A 122 13.31 -28.13 -1.45
C GLY A 122 13.95 -27.76 -2.80
N SER A 123 13.73 -26.55 -3.30
CA SER A 123 14.32 -26.05 -4.55
C SER A 123 15.82 -25.70 -4.41
N GLY A 124 16.31 -25.53 -3.17
CA GLY A 124 17.68 -25.02 -2.90
C GLY A 124 17.84 -23.51 -3.09
N LEU A 125 16.71 -22.78 -3.18
CA LEU A 125 16.67 -21.31 -3.35
C LEU A 125 16.03 -20.59 -2.15
N GLU A 126 15.71 -21.29 -1.07
CA GLU A 126 14.93 -20.81 0.05
C GLU A 126 15.64 -19.73 0.90
N ASP A 127 16.94 -19.56 0.69
CA ASP A 127 17.79 -18.57 1.37
C ASP A 127 18.34 -17.49 0.44
N VAL A 128 17.88 -17.46 -0.83
CA VAL A 128 18.30 -16.47 -1.84
C VAL A 128 17.67 -15.11 -1.53
N ALA A 129 18.45 -14.23 -0.92
CA ALA A 129 17.99 -12.90 -0.49
C ALA A 129 18.41 -11.75 -1.43
N THR A 130 19.01 -12.04 -2.60
CA THR A 130 19.42 -11.09 -3.63
C THR A 130 19.27 -11.69 -5.03
N ILE A 131 18.92 -10.87 -6.02
CA ILE A 131 18.82 -11.30 -7.43
C ILE A 131 20.18 -11.63 -8.04
N ALA A 132 21.27 -11.09 -7.48
CA ALA A 132 22.63 -11.38 -7.92
C ALA A 132 23.14 -12.77 -7.49
N ASP A 133 22.35 -13.59 -6.80
CA ASP A 133 22.77 -14.94 -6.36
C ASP A 133 23.08 -15.83 -7.56
N PRO A 134 24.26 -16.44 -7.63
CA PRO A 134 24.70 -17.26 -8.80
C PRO A 134 23.75 -18.43 -9.10
N ARG A 135 23.03 -18.95 -8.12
CA ARG A 135 22.05 -20.06 -8.29
C ARG A 135 20.88 -19.69 -9.19
N LEU A 136 20.64 -18.39 -9.40
CA LEU A 136 19.56 -17.90 -10.27
C LEU A 136 19.95 -17.87 -11.76
N LYS A 137 21.24 -18.01 -12.11
CA LYS A 137 21.77 -17.78 -13.46
C LYS A 137 21.10 -18.65 -14.55
N ASP A 138 20.84 -19.90 -14.21
CA ASP A 138 20.26 -20.88 -15.16
C ASP A 138 18.79 -21.20 -14.87
N LYS A 139 18.13 -20.36 -14.07
CA LYS A 139 16.74 -20.55 -13.69
C LYS A 139 15.80 -19.79 -14.61
N ARG A 140 14.64 -20.39 -14.88
CA ARG A 140 13.52 -19.72 -15.52
C ARG A 140 12.80 -18.90 -14.46
N ILE A 141 12.97 -17.58 -14.50
CA ILE A 141 12.52 -16.68 -13.47
C ILE A 141 11.31 -15.91 -13.95
N GLY A 142 10.18 -16.06 -13.25
CA GLY A 142 9.01 -15.20 -13.45
C GLY A 142 9.24 -13.81 -12.88
N VAL A 143 8.96 -12.77 -13.68
CA VAL A 143 9.08 -11.37 -13.21
C VAL A 143 8.00 -10.49 -13.83
N VAL A 144 7.48 -9.55 -13.06
CA VAL A 144 6.56 -8.54 -13.59
C VAL A 144 7.37 -7.47 -14.33
N ALA A 145 7.03 -7.23 -15.59
CA ALA A 145 7.74 -6.29 -16.46
C ALA A 145 7.71 -4.87 -15.90
N ARG A 146 8.78 -4.10 -16.16
CA ARG A 146 8.91 -2.68 -15.76
C ARG A 146 8.87 -2.43 -14.25
N THR A 147 9.15 -3.45 -13.46
CA THR A 147 9.33 -3.33 -12.01
C THR A 147 10.83 -3.27 -11.65
N PRO A 148 11.20 -2.77 -10.46
CA PRO A 148 12.59 -2.80 -10.00
C PRO A 148 13.27 -4.15 -10.15
N PRO A 149 12.68 -5.30 -9.80
CA PRO A 149 13.26 -6.61 -10.06
C PRO A 149 13.63 -6.86 -11.52
N SER A 150 12.81 -6.46 -12.48
CA SER A 150 13.13 -6.66 -13.90
C SER A 150 14.35 -5.86 -14.34
N THR A 151 14.57 -4.67 -13.77
CA THR A 151 15.79 -3.87 -14.00
C THR A 151 17.01 -4.54 -13.39
N VAL A 152 16.92 -5.03 -12.15
CA VAL A 152 18.01 -5.73 -11.47
C VAL A 152 18.37 -7.03 -12.20
N MET A 153 17.37 -7.78 -12.68
CA MET A 153 17.59 -8.98 -13.52
C MET A 153 18.33 -8.64 -14.82
N ALA A 154 17.98 -7.53 -15.48
CA ALA A 154 18.68 -7.08 -16.69
C ALA A 154 20.16 -6.81 -16.40
N MET A 155 20.47 -6.11 -15.30
CA MET A 155 21.83 -5.79 -14.88
C MET A 155 22.66 -7.04 -14.55
N ASN A 156 22.02 -8.12 -14.10
CA ASN A 156 22.66 -9.40 -13.76
C ASN A 156 22.62 -10.42 -14.92
N GLY A 157 22.15 -10.04 -16.11
CA GLY A 157 22.10 -10.92 -17.28
C GLY A 157 21.07 -12.05 -17.18
N LEU A 158 20.03 -11.92 -16.32
CA LEU A 158 19.06 -12.96 -16.06
C LEU A 158 17.83 -12.94 -16.98
N LEU A 159 17.75 -11.99 -17.93
CA LEU A 159 16.58 -11.87 -18.81
C LEU A 159 16.47 -12.96 -19.87
N ALA A 160 17.55 -13.66 -20.20
CA ALA A 160 17.57 -14.68 -21.27
C ALA A 160 16.57 -15.85 -21.01
N HIS A 161 16.34 -16.18 -19.74
CA HIS A 161 15.44 -17.24 -19.31
C HIS A 161 14.25 -16.71 -18.48
N ALA A 162 14.03 -15.40 -18.53
CA ALA A 162 12.93 -14.78 -17.78
C ALA A 162 11.58 -14.96 -18.49
N LYS A 163 10.55 -15.31 -17.74
CA LYS A 163 9.17 -15.20 -18.18
C LYS A 163 8.57 -13.89 -17.63
N SER A 164 8.16 -13.03 -18.55
CA SER A 164 7.64 -11.71 -18.21
C SER A 164 6.12 -11.71 -18.09
N TYR A 165 5.61 -11.08 -17.03
CA TYR A 165 4.17 -10.87 -16.78
C TYR A 165 3.85 -9.37 -16.88
N PRO A 166 2.64 -8.99 -17.34
CA PRO A 166 2.28 -7.58 -17.47
C PRO A 166 2.14 -6.90 -16.09
N LEU A 167 2.62 -5.65 -16.01
CA LEU A 167 2.46 -4.84 -14.78
C LEU A 167 1.01 -4.38 -14.59
N PHE A 168 0.38 -3.94 -15.66
CA PHE A 168 -1.00 -3.45 -15.63
C PHE A 168 -1.92 -4.44 -16.32
N VAL A 169 -2.85 -4.96 -15.57
CA VAL A 169 -3.93 -5.86 -16.04
C VAL A 169 -5.26 -5.32 -15.56
N ASP A 170 -6.32 -5.68 -16.24
CA ASP A 170 -7.67 -5.51 -15.69
C ASP A 170 -7.90 -6.60 -14.64
N THR A 171 -7.78 -6.22 -13.36
CA THR A 171 -7.88 -7.15 -12.23
C THR A 171 -9.22 -7.89 -12.16
N ARG A 172 -10.26 -7.38 -12.85
CA ARG A 172 -11.55 -8.05 -12.96
C ARG A 172 -11.48 -9.33 -13.82
N ALA A 173 -10.53 -9.39 -14.76
CA ALA A 173 -10.33 -10.50 -15.67
C ALA A 173 -9.05 -11.29 -15.36
N ASP A 174 -7.93 -10.60 -15.13
CA ASP A 174 -6.59 -11.17 -15.11
C ASP A 174 -5.85 -10.89 -13.81
N SER A 175 -4.86 -11.73 -13.48
CA SER A 175 -3.92 -11.54 -12.38
C SER A 175 -2.54 -12.05 -12.75
N SER A 176 -1.58 -11.13 -12.90
CA SER A 176 -0.18 -11.49 -13.17
C SER A 176 0.43 -12.33 -12.04
N ALA A 177 0.02 -12.10 -10.81
CA ALA A 177 0.46 -12.92 -9.67
C ALA A 177 -0.07 -14.35 -9.77
N GLN A 178 -1.36 -14.54 -10.07
CA GLN A 178 -1.95 -15.86 -10.22
C GLN A 178 -1.31 -16.60 -11.40
N ALA A 179 -1.16 -15.96 -12.56
CA ALA A 179 -0.50 -16.56 -13.72
C ALA A 179 0.93 -17.01 -13.41
N MET A 180 1.70 -16.23 -12.64
CA MET A 180 3.04 -16.60 -12.19
C MET A 180 3.03 -17.81 -11.26
N LEU A 181 2.05 -17.90 -10.35
CA LEU A 181 1.89 -19.05 -9.46
C LEU A 181 1.51 -20.33 -10.21
N ASP A 182 0.63 -20.22 -11.21
CA ASP A 182 0.21 -21.35 -12.04
C ASP A 182 1.42 -21.88 -12.86
N ASP A 183 2.25 -20.98 -13.39
CA ASP A 183 3.47 -21.34 -14.08
C ASP A 183 4.52 -21.95 -13.15
N LEU A 184 4.63 -21.47 -11.93
CA LEU A 184 5.50 -22.07 -10.91
C LEU A 184 5.00 -23.45 -10.53
N ALA A 185 3.69 -23.64 -10.34
CA ALA A 185 3.10 -24.93 -10.00
C ALA A 185 3.33 -25.95 -11.11
N SER A 186 3.09 -25.58 -12.38
CA SER A 186 3.28 -26.44 -13.56
C SER A 186 4.75 -26.74 -13.86
N GLY A 187 5.69 -25.98 -13.29
CA GLY A 187 7.12 -26.08 -13.59
C GLY A 187 7.54 -25.36 -14.87
N GLU A 188 6.73 -24.47 -15.41
CA GLU A 188 7.07 -23.58 -16.52
C GLU A 188 8.15 -22.57 -16.11
N ILE A 189 8.14 -22.13 -14.84
CA ILE A 189 9.21 -21.36 -14.20
C ILE A 189 9.73 -22.10 -12.96
N ASP A 190 10.97 -21.82 -12.58
CA ASP A 190 11.63 -22.43 -11.43
C ASP A 190 11.44 -21.60 -10.14
N CYS A 191 11.29 -20.28 -10.31
CA CYS A 191 11.00 -19.33 -9.25
C CYS A 191 10.31 -18.09 -9.83
N GLY A 192 9.68 -17.28 -8.96
CA GLY A 192 9.05 -16.03 -9.36
C GLY A 192 9.43 -14.89 -8.43
N ILE A 193 9.43 -13.66 -8.94
CA ILE A 193 9.66 -12.45 -8.12
C ILE A 193 8.39 -11.61 -8.15
N LEU A 194 7.76 -11.48 -6.99
CA LEU A 194 6.54 -10.71 -6.79
C LEU A 194 6.73 -9.59 -5.78
N TRP A 195 5.81 -8.64 -5.83
CA TRP A 195 5.65 -7.67 -4.76
C TRP A 195 5.34 -8.37 -3.44
N GLY A 196 6.05 -8.02 -2.36
CA GLY A 196 6.05 -8.74 -1.10
C GLY A 196 4.66 -9.07 -0.53
N PRO A 197 3.71 -8.12 -0.45
CA PRO A 197 2.34 -8.43 -0.02
C PRO A 197 1.69 -9.55 -0.82
N MET A 198 1.84 -9.55 -2.15
CA MET A 198 1.32 -10.62 -3.01
C MET A 198 2.09 -11.93 -2.78
N ALA A 199 3.42 -11.86 -2.74
CA ALA A 199 4.27 -13.01 -2.52
C ALA A 199 3.92 -13.75 -1.23
N GLY A 200 3.83 -13.04 -0.11
CA GLY A 200 3.52 -13.64 1.19
C GLY A 200 2.11 -14.22 1.25
N TYR A 201 1.13 -13.47 0.78
CA TYR A 201 -0.26 -13.91 0.78
C TYR A 201 -0.48 -15.20 -0.03
N TYR A 202 0.02 -15.22 -1.26
CA TYR A 202 -0.19 -16.35 -2.17
C TYR A 202 0.70 -17.53 -1.81
N ALA A 203 1.97 -17.32 -1.42
CA ALA A 203 2.85 -18.42 -1.02
C ALA A 203 2.28 -19.23 0.15
N ALA A 204 1.72 -18.55 1.15
CA ALA A 204 1.12 -19.19 2.31
C ALA A 204 -0.17 -19.99 2.00
N ARG A 205 -0.83 -19.67 0.87
CA ARG A 205 -2.11 -20.31 0.44
C ARG A 205 -1.95 -21.31 -0.69
N ALA A 206 -0.76 -21.38 -1.27
CA ALA A 206 -0.45 -22.37 -2.31
C ALA A 206 -0.53 -23.79 -1.76
N ASN A 207 -0.89 -24.74 -2.62
CA ASN A 207 -0.90 -26.16 -2.27
C ASN A 207 -0.16 -26.97 -3.36
N PRO A 208 1.04 -27.54 -3.04
CA PRO A 208 1.76 -27.44 -1.76
C PRO A 208 2.20 -26.00 -1.44
N PRO A 209 2.44 -25.67 -0.16
CA PRO A 209 2.91 -24.34 0.25
C PRO A 209 4.22 -23.97 -0.44
N LEU A 210 4.35 -22.69 -0.79
CA LEU A 210 5.56 -22.11 -1.36
C LEU A 210 6.36 -21.37 -0.27
N VAL A 211 7.66 -21.23 -0.49
CA VAL A 211 8.52 -20.41 0.36
C VAL A 211 8.64 -19.02 -0.24
N MET A 212 8.40 -18.01 0.58
CA MET A 212 8.60 -16.59 0.23
C MET A 212 9.89 -16.10 0.90
N VAL A 213 10.82 -15.57 0.09
CA VAL A 213 12.12 -15.07 0.54
C VAL A 213 12.20 -13.57 0.23
N PRO A 214 12.12 -12.68 1.24
CA PRO A 214 12.23 -11.24 1.04
C PRO A 214 13.62 -10.85 0.50
N LEU A 215 13.65 -10.03 -0.57
CA LEU A 215 14.88 -9.59 -1.21
C LEU A 215 15.47 -8.37 -0.49
N VAL A 216 15.81 -8.53 0.80
CA VAL A 216 16.27 -7.45 1.69
C VAL A 216 17.76 -7.14 1.56
N LYS A 217 18.52 -8.04 0.94
CA LYS A 217 19.98 -7.87 0.71
C LYS A 217 20.30 -7.32 -0.68
N GLU A 218 19.29 -6.96 -1.45
CA GLU A 218 19.52 -6.37 -2.76
C GLU A 218 20.07 -4.94 -2.61
N THR A 219 21.24 -4.69 -3.19
CA THR A 219 21.94 -3.41 -3.14
C THR A 219 22.06 -2.74 -4.51
N ALA A 220 21.45 -3.31 -5.54
CA ALA A 220 21.47 -2.78 -6.89
C ALA A 220 20.84 -1.38 -6.98
N ALA A 221 21.08 -0.69 -8.09
CA ALA A 221 20.67 0.70 -8.32
C ALA A 221 19.14 0.95 -8.25
N ALA A 222 18.32 -0.08 -8.42
CA ALA A 222 16.86 0.04 -8.32
C ALA A 222 16.38 -0.28 -6.90
N PRO A 223 15.59 0.59 -6.25
CA PRO A 223 15.08 0.33 -4.90
C PRO A 223 14.13 -0.86 -4.91
N MET A 224 14.39 -1.82 -4.02
CA MET A 224 13.53 -3.01 -3.85
C MET A 224 12.56 -2.88 -2.68
N THR A 225 12.84 -1.96 -1.76
CA THR A 225 12.08 -1.74 -0.53
C THR A 225 11.35 -0.40 -0.60
N PHE A 226 10.09 -0.41 -0.19
CA PHE A 226 9.22 0.76 -0.26
C PHE A 226 8.50 1.00 1.07
N ARG A 227 8.30 2.27 1.41
CA ARG A 227 7.41 2.71 2.47
C ARG A 227 6.03 2.96 1.87
N ILE A 228 5.00 2.40 2.48
CA ILE A 228 3.62 2.49 2.02
C ILE A 228 2.81 3.31 3.01
N GLY A 229 2.17 4.35 2.52
CA GLY A 229 1.22 5.19 3.25
C GLY A 229 -0.14 5.16 2.59
N MET A 230 -1.04 6.00 3.06
CA MET A 230 -2.32 6.26 2.42
C MET A 230 -2.21 7.50 1.55
N ALA A 231 -3.02 7.58 0.48
CA ALA A 231 -3.04 8.75 -0.38
C ALA A 231 -4.38 9.49 -0.29
N VAL A 232 -4.29 10.82 -0.25
CA VAL A 232 -5.42 11.75 -0.22
C VAL A 232 -5.23 12.85 -1.26
N ARG A 233 -6.28 13.62 -1.55
CA ARG A 233 -6.16 14.78 -2.45
C ARG A 233 -5.26 15.86 -1.83
N PRO A 234 -4.54 16.65 -2.64
CA PRO A 234 -3.73 17.76 -2.15
C PRO A 234 -4.52 18.80 -1.33
N SER A 235 -5.83 18.96 -1.57
CA SER A 235 -6.73 19.83 -0.80
C SER A 235 -6.99 19.33 0.62
N ASP A 236 -6.92 18.02 0.86
CA ASP A 236 -7.47 17.37 2.06
C ASP A 236 -6.43 17.25 3.19
N GLN A 237 -5.92 18.39 3.68
CA GLN A 237 -4.83 18.44 4.64
C GLN A 237 -5.25 18.07 6.07
N GLU A 238 -6.48 18.43 6.50
CA GLU A 238 -7.01 18.03 7.81
C GLU A 238 -7.30 16.52 7.83
N TRP A 239 -7.84 16.01 6.73
CA TRP A 239 -8.04 14.58 6.57
C TRP A 239 -6.73 13.81 6.65
N LYS A 240 -5.69 14.29 5.97
CA LYS A 240 -4.34 13.74 6.06
C LYS A 240 -3.81 13.76 7.51
N ARG A 241 -3.99 14.85 8.25
CA ARG A 241 -3.61 14.93 9.67
C ARG A 241 -4.34 13.91 10.52
N THR A 242 -5.64 13.76 10.29
CA THR A 242 -6.48 12.75 10.96
C THR A 242 -5.98 11.34 10.70
N LEU A 243 -5.71 10.99 9.43
CA LEU A 243 -5.15 9.68 9.07
C LEU A 243 -3.76 9.45 9.68
N ASN A 244 -2.90 10.46 9.68
CA ASN A 244 -1.58 10.37 10.32
C ASN A 244 -1.67 10.06 11.82
N ARG A 245 -2.62 10.68 12.52
CA ARG A 245 -2.88 10.41 13.95
C ARG A 245 -3.37 8.98 14.13
N LEU A 246 -4.36 8.54 13.33
CA LEU A 246 -4.89 7.17 13.40
C LEU A 246 -3.82 6.12 13.13
N ILE A 247 -2.95 6.33 12.16
CA ILE A 247 -1.82 5.42 11.88
C ILE A 247 -0.96 5.28 13.12
N LYS A 248 -0.53 6.40 13.73
CA LYS A 248 0.32 6.38 14.93
C LYS A 248 -0.33 5.67 16.12
N GLU A 249 -1.61 6.00 16.38
CA GLU A 249 -2.35 5.46 17.52
C GLU A 249 -2.66 3.96 17.39
N ASN A 250 -2.71 3.43 16.16
CA ASN A 250 -3.12 2.06 15.90
C ASN A 250 -2.03 1.20 15.22
N GLN A 251 -0.75 1.62 15.25
CA GLN A 251 0.33 0.94 14.54
C GLN A 251 0.45 -0.55 14.92
N ALA A 252 0.27 -0.89 16.19
CA ALA A 252 0.34 -2.29 16.65
C ALA A 252 -0.80 -3.14 16.07
N GLU A 253 -2.03 -2.60 15.98
CA GLU A 253 -3.17 -3.29 15.36
C GLU A 253 -2.95 -3.45 13.85
N ILE A 254 -2.40 -2.42 13.19
CA ILE A 254 -2.04 -2.44 11.77
C ILE A 254 -0.98 -3.51 11.50
N ASN A 255 0.09 -3.59 12.29
CA ASN A 255 1.12 -4.59 12.13
C ASN A 255 0.56 -6.02 12.29
N LYS A 256 -0.28 -6.25 13.30
CA LYS A 256 -0.96 -7.54 13.49
C LYS A 256 -1.83 -7.92 12.29
N LEU A 257 -2.57 -6.96 11.75
CA LEU A 257 -3.39 -7.17 10.55
C LEU A 257 -2.51 -7.58 9.36
N LEU A 258 -1.44 -6.84 9.07
CA LEU A 258 -0.53 -7.12 7.95
C LEU A 258 0.12 -8.52 8.08
N ILE A 259 0.58 -8.87 9.28
CA ILE A 259 1.17 -10.19 9.56
C ILE A 259 0.13 -11.31 9.35
N SER A 260 -1.13 -11.10 9.72
CA SER A 260 -2.19 -12.10 9.51
C SER A 260 -2.44 -12.44 8.03
N TYR A 261 -2.05 -11.53 7.13
CA TYR A 261 -2.05 -11.74 5.67
C TYR A 261 -0.71 -12.26 5.12
N ASN A 262 0.25 -12.59 5.99
CA ASN A 262 1.62 -12.99 5.65
C ASN A 262 2.39 -11.92 4.84
N ILE A 263 2.09 -10.65 5.04
CA ILE A 263 2.81 -9.57 4.39
C ILE A 263 4.19 -9.43 5.05
N PRO A 264 5.29 -9.45 4.28
CA PRO A 264 6.63 -9.23 4.81
C PRO A 264 6.79 -7.75 5.17
N ILE A 265 6.57 -7.41 6.44
CA ILE A 265 6.81 -6.05 6.94
C ILE A 265 8.20 -5.95 7.53
N LEU A 266 8.82 -4.79 7.33
CA LEU A 266 10.21 -4.51 7.68
C LEU A 266 10.30 -3.29 8.57
N ASP A 267 11.27 -3.30 9.49
CA ASP A 267 11.68 -2.12 10.23
C ASP A 267 12.60 -1.20 9.38
N GLU A 268 13.07 -0.11 9.95
CA GLU A 268 13.94 0.85 9.28
C GLU A 268 15.33 0.27 8.93
N SER A 269 15.75 -0.82 9.59
CA SER A 269 17.00 -1.54 9.32
C SER A 269 16.87 -2.66 8.27
N ASN A 270 15.70 -2.84 7.68
CA ASN A 270 15.30 -3.97 6.83
C ASN A 270 15.17 -5.31 7.58
N ALA A 271 15.11 -5.31 8.91
CA ALA A 271 14.83 -6.53 9.66
C ALA A 271 13.31 -6.85 9.61
N PRO A 272 12.92 -8.14 9.53
CA PRO A 272 11.52 -8.53 9.50
C PRO A 272 10.81 -8.21 10.83
N ILE A 273 9.64 -7.59 10.74
CA ILE A 273 8.70 -7.47 11.85
C ILE A 273 7.78 -8.70 11.79
N THR A 274 7.83 -9.54 12.81
CA THR A 274 7.05 -10.78 12.91
C THR A 274 6.14 -10.78 14.14
N ALA A 275 5.24 -11.73 14.25
CA ALA A 275 4.42 -11.86 15.46
C ALA A 275 5.29 -12.05 16.72
N GLU A 276 6.43 -12.71 16.59
CA GLU A 276 7.37 -12.92 17.70
C GLU A 276 8.08 -11.61 18.10
N THR A 277 8.51 -10.78 17.13
CA THR A 277 9.14 -9.48 17.44
C THR A 277 8.15 -8.53 18.08
N LEU A 278 6.88 -8.50 17.61
CA LEU A 278 5.83 -7.68 18.20
C LEU A 278 5.47 -8.09 19.64
N SER A 279 5.60 -9.35 19.99
CA SER A 279 5.33 -9.81 21.35
C SER A 279 6.41 -9.45 22.36
N LYS A 280 7.58 -8.99 21.90
CA LYS A 280 8.74 -8.59 22.72
C LYS A 280 8.85 -7.07 22.90
N GLU A 281 8.03 -6.29 22.19
CA GLU A 281 7.92 -4.84 22.46
C GLU A 281 7.11 -4.63 23.75
N PRO A 282 7.61 -3.84 24.70
CA PRO A 282 7.03 -3.66 26.03
C PRO A 282 5.71 -2.85 26.02
#